data_536a888caf6ed0fc704f7d1cf19ac699
#
_entry.id   536a888caf6ed0fc704f7d1cf19ac699
#
_cell.length_a   1.000
_cell.length_b   1.000
_cell.length_c   1.000
_cell.angle_alpha   90.00
_cell.angle_beta   90.00
_cell.angle_gamma   90.00
#
_symmetry.space_group_name_H-M   'P 1'
#
loop_
_entity.id
_entity.type
_entity.pdbx_description
1 polymer ?
#
loop_
_entity_poly.entity_id
_entity_poly.type
_entity_poly.pdbx_seq_one_letter_code
_entity_poly.pdbx_strand_id
1 'polypeptide(L)'
;DANTFQFFTRNPRGGKAKQLDQNDIDKFLKLAKENNFAQLLAHAPYTLNACAADESKREFAVNTFIDDLKRLELTPNNLYNFHPGSHVKQGVDVGIKYITDMLNQALTKEQTTTVLLETMAGKGTEVGRSFEELKAIIDGVEIDEKLGVCLDTCHVFDAGYDIVNNLDGVLEEFDNIIGLDRLKAIHLNDSLNSCGSHKDRHAKIGEGQI
;
A
#
# COMPACT_ATOMS: atom_id res chain seq x y z
N ASP A 1 25.08 0.99 -0.85
CA ASP A 1 24.44 0.76 -2.15
C ASP A 1 23.07 0.13 -1.94
N ALA A 2 22.06 0.55 -2.72
CA ALA A 2 20.72 -0.01 -2.60
C ALA A 2 20.66 -1.43 -3.20
N ASN A 3 19.93 -2.33 -2.55
CA ASN A 3 19.71 -3.70 -3.03
C ASN A 3 18.20 -4.00 -3.24
N THR A 4 17.36 -2.98 -3.24
CA THR A 4 15.93 -3.07 -3.57
C THR A 4 15.47 -1.76 -4.21
N PHE A 5 14.28 -1.78 -4.82
CA PHE A 5 13.65 -0.60 -5.40
C PHE A 5 12.13 -0.77 -5.44
N GLN A 6 11.43 0.37 -5.57
CA GLN A 6 10.01 0.40 -5.84
C GLN A 6 9.75 0.63 -7.33
N PHE A 7 8.70 0.01 -7.86
CA PHE A 7 8.27 0.18 -9.25
C PHE A 7 6.74 0.12 -9.37
N PHE A 8 6.21 0.58 -10.51
CA PHE A 8 4.80 0.42 -10.82
C PHE A 8 4.59 -0.75 -11.79
N THR A 9 3.60 -1.59 -11.51
CA THR A 9 3.23 -2.72 -12.38
C THR A 9 2.68 -2.27 -13.73
N ARG A 10 2.15 -1.03 -13.79
CA ARG A 10 1.56 -0.37 -14.95
C ARG A 10 1.77 1.14 -14.87
N ASN A 11 1.30 1.88 -15.87
CA ASN A 11 1.32 3.34 -15.80
C ASN A 11 0.58 3.81 -14.54
N PRO A 12 1.25 4.56 -13.63
CA PRO A 12 0.65 5.00 -12.37
C PRO A 12 -0.60 5.90 -12.52
N ARG A 13 -0.78 6.51 -13.69
CA ARG A 13 -1.93 7.37 -14.03
C ARG A 13 -2.87 6.76 -15.05
N GLY A 14 -2.75 5.44 -15.34
CA GLY A 14 -3.57 4.76 -16.34
C GLY A 14 -3.79 3.29 -16.03
N GLY A 15 -4.79 2.69 -16.70
CA GLY A 15 -5.18 1.31 -16.43
C GLY A 15 -4.48 0.24 -17.31
N LYS A 16 -3.85 0.63 -18.42
CA LYS A 16 -3.22 -0.34 -19.32
C LYS A 16 -1.83 -0.74 -18.84
N ALA A 17 -1.60 -2.05 -18.73
CA ALA A 17 -0.30 -2.62 -18.52
C ALA A 17 0.35 -3.02 -19.87
N LYS A 18 1.68 -2.92 -19.97
CA LYS A 18 2.42 -3.47 -21.10
C LYS A 18 2.39 -5.00 -21.05
N GLN A 19 2.32 -5.65 -22.20
CA GLN A 19 2.50 -7.10 -22.27
C GLN A 19 3.91 -7.44 -21.74
N LEU A 20 3.98 -8.45 -20.87
CA LEU A 20 5.25 -8.92 -20.32
C LEU A 20 5.92 -9.86 -21.33
N ASP A 21 7.24 -9.73 -21.45
CA ASP A 21 8.10 -10.62 -22.25
C ASP A 21 8.80 -11.60 -21.30
N GLN A 22 8.60 -12.90 -21.52
CA GLN A 22 9.22 -13.93 -20.69
C GLN A 22 10.75 -13.86 -20.67
N ASN A 23 11.36 -13.50 -21.80
CA ASN A 23 12.82 -13.36 -21.85
C ASN A 23 13.33 -12.20 -20.97
N ASP A 24 12.56 -11.11 -20.88
CA ASP A 24 12.92 -9.98 -20.00
C ASP A 24 12.74 -10.35 -18.52
N ILE A 25 11.67 -11.12 -18.19
CA ILE A 25 11.45 -11.65 -16.85
C ILE A 25 12.59 -12.56 -16.43
N ASP A 26 12.98 -13.51 -17.28
CA ASP A 26 14.06 -14.47 -16.98
C ASP A 26 15.40 -13.76 -16.77
N LYS A 27 15.70 -12.76 -17.60
CA LYS A 27 16.89 -11.90 -17.44
C LYS A 27 16.85 -11.12 -16.13
N PHE A 28 15.69 -10.56 -15.80
CA PHE A 28 15.53 -9.81 -14.56
C PHE A 28 15.75 -10.72 -13.34
N LEU A 29 15.10 -11.88 -13.28
CA LEU A 29 15.25 -12.83 -12.18
C LEU A 29 16.70 -13.29 -12.00
N LYS A 30 17.40 -13.53 -13.12
CA LYS A 30 18.82 -13.86 -13.10
C LYS A 30 19.66 -12.72 -12.50
N LEU A 31 19.49 -11.50 -12.99
CA LEU A 31 20.22 -10.32 -12.50
C LEU A 31 19.91 -10.01 -11.03
N ALA A 32 18.66 -10.13 -10.62
CA ALA A 32 18.26 -9.92 -9.22
C ALA A 32 18.96 -10.91 -8.30
N LYS A 33 19.01 -12.19 -8.69
CA LYS A 33 19.73 -13.23 -7.94
C LYS A 33 21.25 -13.00 -7.91
N GLU A 34 21.87 -12.69 -9.04
CA GLU A 34 23.31 -12.46 -9.15
C GLU A 34 23.78 -11.24 -8.34
N ASN A 35 22.91 -10.23 -8.17
CA ASN A 35 23.21 -9.01 -7.44
C ASN A 35 22.62 -8.99 -6.01
N ASN A 36 22.09 -10.12 -5.52
CA ASN A 36 21.52 -10.26 -4.17
C ASN A 36 20.45 -9.20 -3.85
N PHE A 37 19.52 -8.96 -4.80
CA PHE A 37 18.40 -8.07 -4.53
C PHE A 37 17.51 -8.66 -3.42
N ALA A 38 17.09 -7.79 -2.50
CA ALA A 38 16.07 -8.08 -1.52
C ALA A 38 14.67 -8.08 -2.18
N GLN A 39 13.62 -8.29 -1.40
CA GLN A 39 12.24 -8.18 -1.89
C GLN A 39 12.02 -6.81 -2.54
N LEU A 40 11.35 -6.81 -3.68
CA LEU A 40 10.96 -5.59 -4.38
C LEU A 40 9.58 -5.14 -3.92
N LEU A 41 9.35 -3.84 -4.01
CA LEU A 41 8.06 -3.23 -3.70
C LEU A 41 7.40 -2.76 -4.99
N ALA A 42 6.35 -3.45 -5.42
CA ALA A 42 5.49 -2.96 -6.48
C ALA A 42 4.44 -2.02 -5.90
N HIS A 43 4.09 -0.96 -6.62
CA HIS A 43 3.04 -0.04 -6.22
C HIS A 43 1.87 -0.09 -7.21
N ALA A 44 0.66 -0.11 -6.68
CA ALA A 44 -0.56 -0.03 -7.47
C ALA A 44 -0.70 1.36 -8.14
N PRO A 45 -1.39 1.47 -9.28
CA PRO A 45 -1.63 2.77 -9.88
C PRO A 45 -2.48 3.67 -8.97
N TYR A 46 -2.19 4.97 -8.94
CA TYR A 46 -2.91 5.96 -8.14
C TYR A 46 -4.39 6.12 -8.55
N THR A 47 -4.77 5.60 -9.72
CA THR A 47 -6.16 5.59 -10.20
C THR A 47 -7.00 4.50 -9.56
N LEU A 48 -6.40 3.55 -8.82
CA LEU A 48 -7.10 2.49 -8.15
C LEU A 48 -7.83 3.05 -6.92
N ASN A 49 -9.16 2.88 -6.86
CA ASN A 49 -9.97 3.22 -5.71
C ASN A 49 -11.03 2.13 -5.47
N ALA A 50 -10.70 1.19 -4.59
CA ALA A 50 -11.55 0.05 -4.27
C ALA A 50 -12.87 0.45 -3.59
N CYS A 51 -12.91 1.60 -2.93
CA CYS A 51 -14.08 2.06 -2.19
C CYS A 51 -14.80 3.27 -2.84
N ALA A 52 -14.60 3.48 -4.15
CA ALA A 52 -15.33 4.53 -4.88
C ALA A 52 -16.85 4.35 -4.79
N ALA A 53 -17.59 5.47 -4.83
CA ALA A 53 -19.05 5.44 -4.87
C ALA A 53 -19.57 4.83 -6.19
N ASP A 54 -18.85 5.05 -7.28
CA ASP A 54 -19.14 4.53 -8.61
C ASP A 54 -18.73 3.05 -8.72
N GLU A 55 -19.69 2.19 -9.02
CA GLU A 55 -19.51 0.74 -9.16
C GLU A 55 -18.49 0.38 -10.25
N SER A 56 -18.55 1.08 -11.39
CA SER A 56 -17.61 0.81 -12.49
C SER A 56 -16.15 1.08 -12.11
N LYS A 57 -15.92 2.03 -11.21
CA LYS A 57 -14.59 2.31 -10.66
C LYS A 57 -14.14 1.23 -9.67
N ARG A 58 -15.07 0.68 -8.89
CA ARG A 58 -14.76 -0.46 -8.01
C ARG A 58 -14.43 -1.72 -8.82
N GLU A 59 -15.23 -2.02 -9.86
CA GLU A 59 -14.96 -3.14 -10.78
C GLU A 59 -13.60 -2.98 -11.47
N PHE A 60 -13.29 -1.77 -11.93
CA PHE A 60 -11.98 -1.46 -12.51
C PHE A 60 -10.86 -1.71 -11.48
N ALA A 61 -11.05 -1.31 -10.22
CA ALA A 61 -10.08 -1.51 -9.16
C ALA A 61 -9.86 -3.01 -8.90
N VAL A 62 -10.92 -3.81 -8.75
CA VAL A 62 -10.84 -5.27 -8.55
C VAL A 62 -10.10 -5.94 -9.71
N ASN A 63 -10.51 -5.67 -10.95
CA ASN A 63 -9.91 -6.28 -12.13
C ASN A 63 -8.43 -5.90 -12.29
N THR A 64 -8.09 -4.64 -12.02
CA THR A 64 -6.71 -4.13 -12.06
C THR A 64 -5.86 -4.81 -11.00
N PHE A 65 -6.37 -4.92 -9.78
CA PHE A 65 -5.68 -5.52 -8.64
C PHE A 65 -5.38 -7.01 -8.90
N ILE A 66 -6.36 -7.76 -9.38
CA ILE A 66 -6.21 -9.18 -9.74
C ILE A 66 -5.18 -9.35 -10.87
N ASP A 67 -5.22 -8.49 -11.90
CA ASP A 67 -4.24 -8.55 -12.99
C ASP A 67 -2.83 -8.23 -12.49
N ASP A 68 -2.67 -7.23 -11.61
CA ASP A 68 -1.38 -6.89 -11.02
C ASP A 68 -0.82 -8.04 -10.18
N LEU A 69 -1.62 -8.69 -9.34
CA LEU A 69 -1.16 -9.86 -8.57
C LEU A 69 -0.69 -10.99 -9.48
N LYS A 70 -1.47 -11.32 -10.54
CA LYS A 70 -1.05 -12.33 -11.53
C LYS A 70 0.28 -11.98 -12.21
N ARG A 71 0.51 -10.71 -12.47
CA ARG A 71 1.77 -10.22 -13.09
C ARG A 71 2.94 -10.34 -12.13
N LEU A 72 2.71 -10.06 -10.84
CA LEU A 72 3.74 -10.13 -9.80
C LEU A 72 4.17 -11.57 -9.49
N GLU A 73 3.29 -12.56 -9.69
CA GLU A 73 3.68 -13.97 -9.55
C GLU A 73 4.71 -14.43 -10.60
N LEU A 74 4.94 -13.66 -11.67
CA LEU A 74 6.06 -13.89 -12.60
C LEU A 74 7.42 -13.46 -12.01
N THR A 75 7.41 -12.65 -10.96
CA THR A 75 8.58 -12.27 -10.15
C THR A 75 8.26 -12.53 -8.67
N PRO A 76 8.24 -13.81 -8.24
CA PRO A 76 7.64 -14.24 -6.99
C PRO A 76 8.33 -13.66 -5.73
N ASN A 77 7.62 -13.75 -4.58
CA ASN A 77 8.10 -13.35 -3.25
C ASN A 77 8.34 -11.84 -3.09
N ASN A 78 7.65 -11.00 -3.85
CA ASN A 78 7.71 -9.55 -3.74
C ASN A 78 6.53 -8.96 -2.96
N LEU A 79 6.56 -7.66 -2.75
CA LEU A 79 5.54 -6.89 -2.05
C LEU A 79 4.69 -6.11 -3.05
N TYR A 80 3.39 -5.97 -2.79
CA TYR A 80 2.49 -5.15 -3.58
C TYR A 80 1.75 -4.16 -2.70
N ASN A 81 2.13 -2.90 -2.76
CA ASN A 81 1.57 -1.80 -1.98
C ASN A 81 0.45 -1.09 -2.73
N PHE A 82 -0.59 -0.70 -2.02
CA PHE A 82 -1.67 0.11 -2.59
C PHE A 82 -2.28 1.06 -1.55
N HIS A 83 -2.78 2.20 -2.02
CA HIS A 83 -3.61 3.08 -1.23
C HIS A 83 -4.99 2.45 -1.05
N PRO A 84 -5.51 2.27 0.17
CA PRO A 84 -6.83 1.68 0.39
C PRO A 84 -7.95 2.38 -0.39
N GLY A 85 -7.86 3.70 -0.56
CA GLY A 85 -8.76 4.47 -1.40
C GLY A 85 -9.53 5.54 -0.64
N SER A 86 -10.57 6.07 -1.29
CA SER A 86 -11.40 7.14 -0.74
C SER A 86 -12.88 6.79 -0.88
N HIS A 87 -13.60 6.81 0.24
CA HIS A 87 -15.01 6.38 0.31
C HIS A 87 -16.02 7.40 -0.27
N VAL A 88 -15.56 8.55 -0.74
CA VAL A 88 -16.37 9.56 -1.45
C VAL A 88 -17.72 9.83 -0.75
N LYS A 89 -17.68 10.20 0.54
CA LYS A 89 -18.82 10.54 1.41
C LYS A 89 -19.81 9.38 1.71
N GLN A 90 -19.49 8.13 1.38
CA GLN A 90 -20.34 6.99 1.75
C GLN A 90 -20.19 6.56 3.21
N GLY A 91 -19.15 7.01 3.89
CA GLY A 91 -18.77 6.61 5.25
C GLY A 91 -17.59 5.65 5.26
N VAL A 92 -16.80 5.71 6.32
CA VAL A 92 -15.57 4.91 6.45
C VAL A 92 -15.88 3.41 6.51
N ASP A 93 -16.93 2.99 7.21
CA ASP A 93 -17.32 1.59 7.33
C ASP A 93 -17.68 0.97 5.97
N VAL A 94 -18.37 1.74 5.11
CA VAL A 94 -18.68 1.33 3.73
C VAL A 94 -17.39 1.22 2.91
N GLY A 95 -16.47 2.17 3.10
CA GLY A 95 -15.15 2.13 2.46
C GLY A 95 -14.35 0.88 2.85
N ILE A 96 -14.24 0.61 4.15
CA ILE A 96 -13.58 -0.58 4.69
C ILE A 96 -14.19 -1.86 4.11
N LYS A 97 -15.53 -1.96 4.10
CA LYS A 97 -16.21 -3.11 3.52
C LYS A 97 -15.84 -3.35 2.06
N TYR A 98 -15.87 -2.32 1.21
CA TYR A 98 -15.53 -2.50 -0.22
C TYR A 98 -14.06 -2.87 -0.44
N ILE A 99 -13.14 -2.32 0.36
CA ILE A 99 -11.72 -2.69 0.30
C ILE A 99 -11.54 -4.17 0.70
N THR A 100 -12.18 -4.59 1.78
CA THR A 100 -12.18 -5.98 2.25
C THR A 100 -12.78 -6.92 1.20
N ASP A 101 -13.93 -6.56 0.61
CA ASP A 101 -14.57 -7.34 -0.46
C ASP A 101 -13.64 -7.50 -1.69
N MET A 102 -12.90 -6.45 -2.08
CA MET A 102 -11.90 -6.52 -3.15
C MET A 102 -10.77 -7.49 -2.80
N LEU A 103 -10.23 -7.38 -1.58
CA LEU A 103 -9.13 -8.23 -1.13
C LEU A 103 -9.55 -9.70 -1.06
N ASN A 104 -10.74 -10.00 -0.54
CA ASN A 104 -11.30 -11.35 -0.49
C ASN A 104 -11.57 -11.95 -1.89
N GLN A 105 -11.81 -11.13 -2.90
CA GLN A 105 -11.92 -11.58 -4.29
C GLN A 105 -10.57 -11.79 -4.97
N ALA A 106 -9.56 -11.03 -4.57
CA ALA A 106 -8.28 -10.99 -5.27
C ALA A 106 -7.21 -11.91 -4.70
N LEU A 107 -7.19 -12.10 -3.37
CA LEU A 107 -6.16 -12.89 -2.71
C LEU A 107 -6.37 -14.39 -2.90
N THR A 108 -5.28 -15.10 -3.03
CA THR A 108 -5.26 -16.57 -3.11
C THR A 108 -4.22 -17.14 -2.13
N LYS A 109 -4.44 -18.36 -1.66
CA LYS A 109 -3.51 -19.04 -0.74
C LYS A 109 -2.17 -19.35 -1.42
N GLU A 110 -2.20 -19.59 -2.71
CA GLU A 110 -1.06 -20.02 -3.52
C GLU A 110 -0.15 -18.85 -3.89
N GLN A 111 -0.64 -17.59 -3.84
CA GLN A 111 0.20 -16.45 -4.20
C GLN A 111 1.41 -16.31 -3.29
N THR A 112 2.53 -15.89 -3.86
CA THR A 112 3.77 -15.60 -3.15
C THR A 112 3.88 -14.12 -2.76
N THR A 113 3.15 -13.26 -3.47
CA THR A 113 3.13 -11.81 -3.25
C THR A 113 2.41 -11.47 -1.94
N THR A 114 3.06 -10.69 -1.08
CA THR A 114 2.43 -10.08 0.10
C THR A 114 1.84 -8.73 -0.29
N VAL A 115 0.58 -8.51 0.01
CA VAL A 115 -0.13 -7.25 -0.27
C VAL A 115 -0.01 -6.31 0.92
N LEU A 116 0.33 -5.04 0.67
CA LEU A 116 0.50 -4.03 1.71
C LEU A 116 -0.57 -2.96 1.62
N LEU A 117 -1.25 -2.74 2.74
CA LEU A 117 -2.09 -1.57 2.96
C LEU A 117 -1.17 -0.40 3.31
N GLU A 118 -1.21 0.68 2.55
CA GLU A 118 -0.47 1.89 2.90
C GLU A 118 -1.21 2.70 3.95
N THR A 119 -0.48 3.23 4.94
CA THR A 119 -1.03 4.24 5.85
C THR A 119 -1.35 5.51 5.08
N MET A 120 -2.48 6.17 5.38
CA MET A 120 -2.97 7.33 4.64
C MET A 120 -3.03 8.57 5.52
N ALA A 121 -2.85 9.75 4.92
CA ALA A 121 -2.90 11.04 5.62
C ALA A 121 -4.31 11.45 6.11
N GLY A 122 -5.35 10.81 5.61
CA GLY A 122 -6.74 11.18 5.92
C GLY A 122 -7.23 12.39 5.13
N LYS A 123 -6.64 12.63 3.96
CA LYS A 123 -7.06 13.72 3.08
C LYS A 123 -8.45 13.48 2.53
N GLY A 124 -9.36 14.39 2.80
CA GLY A 124 -10.74 14.30 2.34
C GLY A 124 -11.49 13.10 2.95
N THR A 125 -11.66 12.04 2.18
CA THR A 125 -12.40 10.83 2.56
C THR A 125 -11.56 9.56 2.38
N GLU A 126 -10.26 9.66 2.50
CA GLU A 126 -9.34 8.53 2.47
C GLU A 126 -9.62 7.57 3.63
N VAL A 127 -9.45 6.26 3.34
CA VAL A 127 -9.53 5.16 4.30
C VAL A 127 -8.11 4.69 4.61
N GLY A 128 -7.86 4.28 5.86
CA GLY A 128 -6.53 3.85 6.32
C GLY A 128 -5.70 4.97 6.96
N ARG A 129 -6.37 6.04 7.40
CA ARG A 129 -5.74 7.15 8.12
C ARG A 129 -5.41 6.85 9.58
N SER A 130 -6.01 5.82 10.15
CA SER A 130 -5.67 5.34 11.49
C SER A 130 -5.33 3.85 11.48
N PHE A 131 -4.59 3.41 12.48
CA PHE A 131 -4.23 2.00 12.62
C PHE A 131 -5.44 1.11 12.81
N GLU A 132 -6.51 1.61 13.47
CA GLU A 132 -7.78 0.90 13.63
C GLU A 132 -8.51 0.70 12.29
N GLU A 133 -8.48 1.69 11.38
CA GLU A 133 -9.07 1.53 10.04
C GLU A 133 -8.33 0.45 9.24
N LEU A 134 -6.99 0.42 9.30
CA LEU A 134 -6.18 -0.63 8.67
C LEU A 134 -6.46 -1.99 9.31
N LYS A 135 -6.50 -2.04 10.64
CA LYS A 135 -6.83 -3.28 11.39
C LYS A 135 -8.20 -3.81 11.01
N ALA A 136 -9.21 -2.94 10.90
CA ALA A 136 -10.56 -3.34 10.51
C ALA A 136 -10.60 -3.93 9.09
N ILE A 137 -9.78 -3.44 8.15
CA ILE A 137 -9.63 -4.06 6.83
C ILE A 137 -9.00 -5.44 6.97
N ILE A 138 -7.90 -5.55 7.72
CA ILE A 138 -7.17 -6.82 7.90
C ILE A 138 -8.07 -7.88 8.52
N ASP A 139 -8.82 -7.52 9.58
CA ASP A 139 -9.71 -8.45 10.29
C ASP A 139 -10.89 -8.94 9.45
N GLY A 140 -11.27 -8.20 8.41
CA GLY A 140 -12.32 -8.60 7.48
C GLY A 140 -11.83 -9.50 6.33
N VAL A 141 -10.52 -9.72 6.18
CA VAL A 141 -9.95 -10.50 5.08
C VAL A 141 -9.73 -11.95 5.49
N GLU A 142 -10.24 -12.89 4.68
CA GLU A 142 -10.18 -14.34 4.96
C GLU A 142 -8.76 -14.92 4.88
N ILE A 143 -7.90 -14.35 4.05
CA ILE A 143 -6.50 -14.78 3.83
C ILE A 143 -5.57 -13.65 4.32
N ASP A 144 -5.74 -13.26 5.59
CA ASP A 144 -5.04 -12.12 6.17
C ASP A 144 -3.53 -12.34 6.34
N GLU A 145 -3.06 -13.59 6.32
CA GLU A 145 -1.63 -13.93 6.32
C GLU A 145 -0.88 -13.42 5.07
N LYS A 146 -1.62 -13.06 4.01
CA LYS A 146 -1.07 -12.42 2.80
C LYS A 146 -1.05 -10.90 2.88
N LEU A 147 -1.47 -10.32 4.01
CA LEU A 147 -1.49 -8.87 4.22
C LEU A 147 -0.36 -8.40 5.12
N GLY A 148 0.13 -7.22 4.82
CA GLY A 148 1.03 -6.42 5.65
C GLY A 148 0.68 -4.94 5.53
N VAL A 149 1.52 -4.11 6.09
CA VAL A 149 1.38 -2.64 6.06
C VAL A 149 2.64 -2.01 5.48
N CYS A 150 2.46 -0.98 4.67
CA CYS A 150 3.48 -0.03 4.31
C CYS A 150 3.23 1.27 5.09
N LEU A 151 4.16 1.66 5.96
CA LEU A 151 4.07 2.90 6.71
C LEU A 151 4.73 4.02 5.92
N ASP A 152 3.94 5.02 5.51
CA ASP A 152 4.48 6.26 4.93
C ASP A 152 4.63 7.30 6.05
N THR A 153 5.84 7.81 6.26
CA THR A 153 6.14 8.74 7.35
C THR A 153 5.43 10.07 7.22
N CYS A 154 5.28 10.59 5.98
CA CYS A 154 4.48 11.79 5.74
C CYS A 154 3.00 11.55 6.04
N HIS A 155 2.46 10.40 5.61
CA HIS A 155 1.05 10.10 5.80
C HIS A 155 0.68 9.94 7.28
N VAL A 156 1.44 9.17 8.06
CA VAL A 156 1.14 9.02 9.50
C VAL A 156 1.31 10.34 10.24
N PHE A 157 2.32 11.15 9.91
CA PHE A 157 2.51 12.48 10.51
C PHE A 157 1.35 13.42 10.16
N ASP A 158 0.95 13.48 8.90
CA ASP A 158 -0.19 14.28 8.46
C ASP A 158 -1.52 13.75 9.04
N ALA A 159 -1.64 12.46 9.34
CA ALA A 159 -2.80 11.86 10.01
C ALA A 159 -2.88 12.20 11.51
N GLY A 160 -1.78 12.63 12.13
CA GLY A 160 -1.74 13.06 13.52
C GLY A 160 -0.85 12.23 14.43
N TYR A 161 -0.15 11.23 13.91
CA TYR A 161 0.85 10.47 14.67
C TYR A 161 2.17 11.24 14.74
N ASP A 162 2.53 11.72 15.93
CA ASP A 162 3.73 12.56 16.14
C ASP A 162 4.99 11.70 16.17
N ILE A 163 5.46 11.30 15.00
CA ILE A 163 6.69 10.49 14.84
C ILE A 163 7.96 11.30 15.07
N VAL A 164 7.87 12.63 15.19
CA VAL A 164 9.02 13.51 15.46
C VAL A 164 9.35 13.54 16.95
N ASN A 165 8.35 13.69 17.81
CA ASN A 165 8.54 13.84 19.24
C ASN A 165 8.22 12.56 20.04
N ASN A 166 7.49 11.60 19.46
CA ASN A 166 7.00 10.39 20.14
C ASN A 166 7.02 9.16 19.23
N LEU A 167 8.10 8.91 18.51
CA LEU A 167 8.22 7.75 17.62
C LEU A 167 7.95 6.42 18.33
N ASP A 168 8.57 6.22 19.52
CA ASP A 168 8.41 4.98 20.29
C ASP A 168 6.94 4.73 20.66
N GLY A 169 6.21 5.79 21.10
CA GLY A 169 4.78 5.66 21.40
C GLY A 169 3.91 5.36 20.17
N VAL A 170 4.25 5.92 19.02
CA VAL A 170 3.55 5.61 17.76
C VAL A 170 3.80 4.16 17.32
N LEU A 171 5.04 3.67 17.48
CA LEU A 171 5.37 2.27 17.17
C LEU A 171 4.72 1.29 18.15
N GLU A 172 4.65 1.65 19.44
CA GLU A 172 3.93 0.86 20.44
C GLU A 172 2.43 0.80 20.14
N GLU A 173 1.82 1.91 19.74
CA GLU A 173 0.41 1.95 19.30
C GLU A 173 0.18 1.07 18.06
N PHE A 174 1.07 1.16 17.07
CA PHE A 174 1.02 0.31 15.89
C PHE A 174 1.11 -1.18 16.26
N ASP A 175 2.05 -1.53 17.14
CA ASP A 175 2.25 -2.92 17.60
C ASP A 175 1.03 -3.46 18.33
N ASN A 176 0.45 -2.67 19.23
CA ASN A 176 -0.73 -3.05 19.99
C ASN A 176 -1.99 -3.23 19.13
N ILE A 177 -2.15 -2.47 18.04
CA ILE A 177 -3.34 -2.49 17.19
C ILE A 177 -3.17 -3.49 16.03
N ILE A 178 -2.06 -3.43 15.32
CA ILE A 178 -1.83 -4.17 14.07
C ILE A 178 -0.84 -5.32 14.27
N GLY A 179 0.25 -5.07 15.01
CA GLY A 179 1.41 -5.93 15.17
C GLY A 179 2.59 -5.48 14.30
N LEU A 180 3.78 -5.30 14.88
CA LEU A 180 5.00 -4.91 14.15
C LEU A 180 5.45 -5.97 13.13
N ASP A 181 5.05 -7.23 13.31
CA ASP A 181 5.28 -8.31 12.35
C ASP A 181 4.58 -8.07 11.00
N ARG A 182 3.54 -7.23 10.96
CA ARG A 182 2.86 -6.83 9.73
C ARG A 182 3.48 -5.61 9.05
N LEU A 183 4.40 -4.90 9.68
CA LEU A 183 5.15 -3.79 9.04
C LEU A 183 6.20 -4.38 8.09
N LYS A 184 5.95 -4.28 6.77
CA LYS A 184 6.79 -4.91 5.74
C LYS A 184 7.57 -3.91 4.91
N ALA A 185 7.12 -2.67 4.85
CA ALA A 185 7.80 -1.61 4.10
C ALA A 185 7.58 -0.25 4.77
N ILE A 186 8.51 0.66 4.50
CA ILE A 186 8.42 2.06 4.92
C ILE A 186 8.65 2.94 3.68
N HIS A 187 7.74 3.86 3.43
CA HIS A 187 7.99 5.01 2.57
C HIS A 187 8.56 6.12 3.44
N LEU A 188 9.84 6.37 3.31
CA LEU A 188 10.51 7.41 4.08
C LEU A 188 10.37 8.75 3.36
N ASN A 189 9.41 9.54 3.77
CA ASN A 189 9.07 10.85 3.24
C ASN A 189 9.09 11.90 4.37
N ASP A 190 9.49 13.13 4.03
CA ASP A 190 9.28 14.28 4.90
C ASP A 190 7.95 14.96 4.54
N SER A 191 7.39 15.79 5.43
CA SER A 191 6.13 16.51 5.19
C SER A 191 6.34 18.03 5.13
N LEU A 192 5.68 18.68 4.16
CA LEU A 192 5.60 20.16 4.09
C LEU A 192 4.66 20.76 5.16
N ASN A 193 3.90 19.95 5.86
CA ASN A 193 2.83 20.38 6.75
C ASN A 193 3.14 20.00 8.21
N SER A 194 2.39 20.62 9.13
CA SER A 194 2.41 20.23 10.54
C SER A 194 1.67 18.92 10.77
N CYS A 195 2.01 18.24 11.87
CA CYS A 195 1.32 17.05 12.35
C CYS A 195 -0.21 17.26 12.38
N GLY A 196 -0.96 16.28 11.92
CA GLY A 196 -2.43 16.33 11.90
C GLY A 196 -3.04 17.23 10.83
N SER A 197 -2.29 17.60 9.81
CA SER A 197 -2.77 18.51 8.75
C SER A 197 -3.75 17.90 7.77
N HIS A 198 -3.74 16.58 7.58
CA HIS A 198 -4.51 15.79 6.62
C HIS A 198 -4.35 16.27 5.16
N LYS A 199 -3.12 16.57 4.72
CA LYS A 199 -2.88 17.17 3.40
C LYS A 199 -2.12 16.30 2.41
N ASP A 200 -1.26 15.42 2.87
CA ASP A 200 -0.39 14.59 2.01
C ASP A 200 0.41 15.46 1.03
N ARG A 201 1.45 16.11 1.55
CA ARG A 201 2.38 16.92 0.77
C ARG A 201 3.81 16.60 1.17
N HIS A 202 4.45 15.73 0.39
CA HIS A 202 5.83 15.33 0.62
C HIS A 202 6.80 16.50 0.44
N ALA A 203 7.73 16.63 1.37
CA ALA A 203 8.95 17.40 1.23
C ALA A 203 10.12 16.48 0.91
N LYS A 204 11.23 17.05 0.46
CA LYS A 204 12.48 16.31 0.44
C LYS A 204 12.97 16.09 1.87
N ILE A 205 13.59 14.95 2.09
CA ILE A 205 14.13 14.59 3.42
C ILE A 205 15.00 15.70 3.98
N GLY A 206 14.67 16.20 5.17
CA GLY A 206 15.34 17.30 5.87
C GLY A 206 14.95 18.70 5.40
N GLU A 207 13.95 18.85 4.49
CA GLU A 207 13.43 20.16 4.04
C GLU A 207 11.98 20.40 4.54
N GLY A 208 11.42 19.51 5.37
CA GLY A 208 10.05 19.57 5.88
C GLY A 208 9.95 19.68 7.39
N GLN A 209 8.96 19.00 7.97
CA GLN A 209 8.59 19.06 9.40
C GLN A 209 8.87 17.76 10.16
N ILE A 210 9.38 16.71 9.49
CA ILE A 210 9.72 15.40 10.06
C ILE A 210 11.23 15.27 10.24
#